data_533c9896829a684a40ff9de0ea540735
#
_entry.id   533c9896829a684a40ff9de0ea540735
#
_cell.length_a   1.000
_cell.length_b   1.000
_cell.length_c   1.000
_cell.angle_alpha   90.00
_cell.angle_beta   90.00
_cell.angle_gamma   90.00
#
_symmetry.space_group_name_H-M   'P 1'
#
loop_
_entity.id
_entity.type
_entity.pdbx_description
1 polymer ?
#
loop_
_entity_poly.entity_id
_entity_poly.type
_entity_poly.pdbx_seq_one_letter_code
_entity_poly.pdbx_strand_id
1 'polypeptide(L)'
;MKKITLVYRLLVLTSVFFLQGCTGTNQSTLKPNDVIPIFQHWNLILGDGSNVGPAINYENKDFFYTTKEGEENWVVFKTPNAGNTHGTSNNTRTELAQLKKWSPMSDAKLEATLKVKNVAVTGDARVAATYSVVVGQIHSADGHENEPLKIYYKKFPGHTKGSVFWNYEINTAGEDNSKRWDYSYPIWGYDFSVVGTDKDTFPKEPEEGIALGEAFSYQVEVKEGMMYLSFSSEGHETKTFTKNLIDSEFKTAANIPAQVKELFFPIGQDGVEQEKAYADQGLFFKLGSYNQTNGKSPQVNRVWCSGAETHGGDLKKQYADGNYAEVWFKSVNIEISDQAYSNEGYFAANDDLSKKTVYPSEVISFMDKFKILMGDGTREDNLVNFEHKDFFYTVIDGTRRWVVYKTPNSGVTSPNSSNTRTELHEKREWVPEEGGKLTGTCKVMHVSTTGDARVAASYSTVVGQIHSGEGHENEPFKLYYKKFPGHEKGSVFWNYEINTAGAD
;
A
#
# COMPACT_ATOMS: atom_id res chain seq x y z
N MET A 1 84.10 -28.39 5.11
CA MET A 1 82.80 -29.05 5.24
C MET A 1 81.71 -28.01 5.56
N LYS A 2 81.00 -27.55 4.57
CA LYS A 2 79.89 -26.58 4.73
C LYS A 2 78.56 -27.38 4.79
N LYS A 3 77.83 -27.25 5.89
CA LYS A 3 76.50 -27.81 6.05
C LYS A 3 75.50 -26.91 5.34
N ILE A 4 74.73 -27.45 4.36
CA ILE A 4 73.62 -26.81 3.68
C ILE A 4 72.37 -27.22 4.49
N THR A 5 71.71 -26.22 5.05
CA THR A 5 70.41 -26.39 5.73
C THR A 5 69.31 -26.07 4.71
N LEU A 6 68.51 -27.07 4.33
CA LEU A 6 67.38 -26.95 3.41
C LEU A 6 66.15 -26.56 4.24
N VAL A 7 65.62 -25.37 3.99
CA VAL A 7 64.39 -24.88 4.61
C VAL A 7 63.22 -25.18 3.66
N TYR A 8 62.35 -26.13 4.04
CA TYR A 8 61.10 -26.37 3.37
C TYR A 8 60.08 -25.30 3.82
N ARG A 9 59.64 -24.43 2.90
CA ARG A 9 58.46 -23.59 3.10
C ARG A 9 57.21 -24.40 2.71
N LEU A 10 56.42 -24.76 3.72
CA LEU A 10 55.09 -25.32 3.53
C LEU A 10 54.12 -24.20 3.13
N LEU A 11 53.68 -24.21 1.87
CA LEU A 11 52.61 -23.33 1.41
C LEU A 11 51.26 -23.95 1.86
N VAL A 12 50.63 -23.39 2.88
CA VAL A 12 49.24 -23.72 3.22
C VAL A 12 48.34 -22.88 2.35
N LEU A 13 47.76 -23.49 1.31
CA LEU A 13 46.65 -22.93 0.58
C LEU A 13 45.38 -23.01 1.43
N THR A 14 45.00 -21.93 2.09
CA THR A 14 43.67 -21.76 2.67
C THR A 14 42.69 -21.41 1.54
N SER A 15 41.99 -22.41 1.05
CA SER A 15 40.80 -22.21 0.20
C SER A 15 39.69 -21.64 1.09
N VAL A 16 39.47 -20.35 0.99
CA VAL A 16 38.28 -19.69 1.54
C VAL A 16 37.11 -20.09 0.63
N PHE A 17 36.35 -21.08 1.06
CA PHE A 17 35.02 -21.30 0.50
C PHE A 17 34.11 -20.13 0.90
N PHE A 18 33.84 -19.22 -0.02
CA PHE A 18 32.68 -18.36 0.07
C PHE A 18 31.44 -19.25 -0.05
N LEU A 19 30.85 -19.61 1.06
CA LEU A 19 29.47 -20.04 1.11
C LEU A 19 28.62 -18.80 0.69
N GLN A 20 28.29 -18.71 -0.58
CA GLN A 20 27.12 -17.96 -1.01
C GLN A 20 25.92 -18.65 -0.36
N GLY A 21 25.50 -18.12 0.78
CA GLY A 21 24.22 -18.46 1.35
C GLY A 21 23.15 -18.04 0.35
N CYS A 22 22.63 -19.01 -0.39
CA CYS A 22 21.28 -18.83 -0.97
C CYS A 22 20.35 -18.59 0.21
N THR A 23 19.97 -17.36 0.45
CA THR A 23 18.83 -17.03 1.30
C THR A 23 17.60 -17.57 0.56
N GLY A 24 17.23 -18.81 0.90
CA GLY A 24 16.03 -19.41 0.38
C GLY A 24 14.84 -18.55 0.80
N THR A 25 14.10 -18.03 -0.17
CA THR A 25 12.79 -17.44 0.08
C THR A 25 11.86 -18.57 0.51
N ASN A 26 11.58 -18.67 1.78
CA ASN A 26 10.56 -19.59 2.28
C ASN A 26 9.18 -19.01 1.94
N GLN A 27 8.33 -19.86 1.37
CA GLN A 27 6.94 -19.47 1.12
C GLN A 27 6.27 -19.15 2.48
N SER A 28 5.71 -17.95 2.60
CA SER A 28 4.95 -17.55 3.79
C SER A 28 3.67 -18.38 3.89
N THR A 29 3.26 -18.70 5.10
CA THR A 29 1.93 -19.29 5.37
C THR A 29 0.83 -18.23 5.41
N LEU A 30 1.21 -16.95 5.45
CA LEU A 30 0.31 -15.81 5.49
C LEU A 30 -0.23 -15.49 4.09
N LYS A 31 -1.47 -15.03 4.02
CA LYS A 31 -2.07 -14.45 2.81
C LYS A 31 -1.65 -12.99 2.65
N PRO A 32 -1.73 -12.40 1.45
CA PRO A 32 -1.42 -10.98 1.25
C PRO A 32 -2.16 -10.03 2.20
N ASN A 33 -3.43 -10.29 2.51
CA ASN A 33 -4.19 -9.46 3.45
C ASN A 33 -3.76 -9.59 4.92
N ASP A 34 -2.99 -10.63 5.27
CA ASP A 34 -2.42 -10.77 6.62
C ASP A 34 -1.18 -9.88 6.79
N VAL A 35 -0.51 -9.57 5.69
CA VAL A 35 0.66 -8.68 5.67
C VAL A 35 0.25 -7.23 5.46
N ILE A 36 -0.69 -6.96 4.54
CA ILE A 36 -1.18 -5.62 4.19
C ILE A 36 -2.71 -5.61 4.26
N PRO A 37 -3.33 -5.06 5.31
CA PRO A 37 -4.77 -5.20 5.56
C PRO A 37 -5.63 -4.13 4.86
N ILE A 38 -5.39 -3.84 3.57
CA ILE A 38 -6.14 -2.80 2.83
C ILE A 38 -7.07 -3.36 1.74
N PHE A 39 -6.95 -4.65 1.39
CA PHE A 39 -7.48 -5.18 0.12
C PHE A 39 -9.01 -5.17 -0.01
N GLN A 40 -9.76 -5.05 1.06
CA GLN A 40 -11.22 -4.95 1.01
C GLN A 40 -11.71 -3.75 0.18
N HIS A 41 -10.95 -2.65 0.18
CA HIS A 41 -11.31 -1.40 -0.49
C HIS A 41 -10.54 -1.18 -1.80
N TRP A 42 -9.94 -2.24 -2.33
CA TRP A 42 -9.11 -2.18 -3.51
C TRP A 42 -9.48 -3.28 -4.49
N ASN A 43 -9.52 -2.93 -5.75
CA ASN A 43 -9.68 -3.86 -6.85
C ASN A 43 -8.32 -4.34 -7.33
N LEU A 44 -8.10 -5.65 -7.42
CA LEU A 44 -6.87 -6.25 -7.92
C LEU A 44 -7.05 -6.70 -9.36
N ILE A 45 -6.15 -6.25 -10.22
CA ILE A 45 -5.98 -6.72 -11.59
C ILE A 45 -4.65 -7.48 -11.67
N LEU A 46 -4.65 -8.64 -12.31
CA LEU A 46 -3.47 -9.50 -12.48
C LEU A 46 -2.81 -9.32 -13.86
N GLY A 47 -1.57 -9.77 -13.98
CA GLY A 47 -0.79 -9.71 -15.22
C GLY A 47 -1.37 -10.50 -16.40
N ASP A 48 -2.30 -11.41 -16.17
CA ASP A 48 -3.08 -12.11 -17.20
C ASP A 48 -4.37 -11.37 -17.60
N GLY A 49 -4.64 -10.19 -16.98
CA GLY A 49 -5.82 -9.39 -17.20
C GLY A 49 -7.03 -9.77 -16.33
N SER A 50 -6.89 -10.79 -15.47
CA SER A 50 -7.96 -11.18 -14.55
C SER A 50 -8.25 -10.06 -13.56
N ASN A 51 -9.53 -9.71 -13.43
CA ASN A 51 -10.04 -8.79 -12.43
C ASN A 51 -10.59 -9.58 -11.25
N VAL A 52 -9.89 -9.51 -10.11
CA VAL A 52 -10.22 -10.28 -8.90
C VAL A 52 -11.27 -9.57 -8.04
N GLY A 53 -11.40 -8.25 -8.21
CA GLY A 53 -12.12 -7.44 -7.24
C GLY A 53 -11.34 -7.26 -5.93
N PRO A 54 -12.02 -7.12 -4.79
CA PRO A 54 -11.36 -7.10 -3.49
C PRO A 54 -10.62 -8.40 -3.21
N ALA A 55 -9.30 -8.31 -2.99
CA ALA A 55 -8.41 -9.47 -2.90
C ALA A 55 -8.32 -10.06 -1.48
N ILE A 56 -9.46 -10.13 -0.76
CA ILE A 56 -9.52 -10.69 0.59
C ILE A 56 -9.27 -12.20 0.53
N ASN A 57 -8.33 -12.69 1.33
CA ASN A 57 -7.92 -14.10 1.37
C ASN A 57 -7.50 -14.68 0.01
N TYR A 58 -7.19 -13.81 -0.95
CA TYR A 58 -6.78 -14.19 -2.29
C TYR A 58 -5.27 -14.25 -2.42
N GLU A 59 -4.80 -15.20 -3.20
CA GLU A 59 -3.42 -15.26 -3.69
C GLU A 59 -3.39 -15.95 -5.06
N ASN A 60 -2.38 -15.62 -5.84
CA ASN A 60 -2.07 -16.25 -7.12
C ASN A 60 -0.55 -16.42 -7.21
N LYS A 61 -0.07 -17.66 -7.25
CA LYS A 61 1.36 -18.01 -7.21
C LYS A 61 2.20 -17.41 -8.36
N ASP A 62 1.57 -17.05 -9.46
CA ASP A 62 2.25 -16.50 -10.63
C ASP A 62 2.30 -14.97 -10.62
N PHE A 63 1.37 -14.31 -9.91
CA PHE A 63 1.22 -12.85 -9.97
C PHE A 63 1.16 -12.14 -8.62
N PHE A 64 0.50 -12.73 -7.61
CA PHE A 64 0.17 -12.04 -6.37
C PHE A 64 0.14 -13.01 -5.19
N TYR A 65 1.16 -12.96 -4.34
CA TYR A 65 1.36 -13.90 -3.25
C TYR A 65 2.19 -13.29 -2.12
N THR A 66 2.37 -14.03 -1.02
CA THR A 66 3.28 -13.65 0.06
C THR A 66 4.58 -14.42 -0.01
N THR A 67 5.65 -13.78 0.42
CA THR A 67 6.97 -14.41 0.59
C THR A 67 7.62 -13.92 1.87
N LYS A 68 8.57 -14.69 2.39
CA LYS A 68 9.37 -14.33 3.56
C LYS A 68 10.84 -14.16 3.15
N GLU A 69 11.46 -13.06 3.58
CA GLU A 69 12.89 -12.82 3.42
C GLU A 69 13.49 -12.43 4.80
N GLY A 70 14.36 -13.28 5.34
CA GLY A 70 14.74 -13.17 6.75
C GLY A 70 13.52 -13.40 7.66
N GLU A 71 13.27 -12.49 8.57
CA GLU A 71 12.08 -12.51 9.45
C GLU A 71 10.91 -11.70 8.88
N GLU A 72 11.09 -10.99 7.77
CA GLU A 72 10.09 -10.09 7.21
C GLU A 72 9.18 -10.78 6.18
N ASN A 73 7.88 -10.49 6.26
CA ASN A 73 6.88 -10.92 5.29
C ASN A 73 6.64 -9.80 4.27
N TRP A 74 6.49 -10.21 3.02
CA TRP A 74 6.32 -9.30 1.88
C TRP A 74 5.15 -9.76 1.01
N VAL A 75 4.40 -8.83 0.48
CA VAL A 75 3.41 -9.08 -0.57
C VAL A 75 4.06 -8.85 -1.93
N VAL A 76 4.05 -9.87 -2.77
CA VAL A 76 4.66 -9.87 -4.09
C VAL A 76 3.62 -9.52 -5.15
N PHE A 77 3.97 -8.56 -5.98
CA PHE A 77 3.28 -8.22 -7.23
C PHE A 77 4.23 -8.51 -8.39
N LYS A 78 3.85 -9.44 -9.28
CA LYS A 78 4.68 -9.89 -10.40
C LYS A 78 3.94 -9.77 -11.71
N THR A 79 4.58 -9.22 -12.74
CA THR A 79 3.91 -8.82 -13.98
C THR A 79 4.78 -9.12 -15.19
N PRO A 80 4.36 -9.97 -16.14
CA PRO A 80 5.12 -10.27 -17.36
C PRO A 80 5.17 -9.08 -18.32
N ASN A 81 6.07 -9.11 -19.30
CA ASN A 81 6.11 -8.13 -20.40
C ASN A 81 4.90 -8.25 -21.35
N ALA A 82 4.32 -9.43 -21.45
CA ALA A 82 3.11 -9.67 -22.23
C ALA A 82 2.10 -10.49 -21.44
N GLY A 83 0.87 -10.05 -21.49
CA GLY A 83 -0.32 -10.64 -20.92
C GLY A 83 -1.53 -9.90 -21.48
N ASN A 84 -2.68 -10.00 -20.82
CA ASN A 84 -3.82 -9.19 -21.19
C ASN A 84 -3.68 -7.80 -20.56
N THR A 85 -3.88 -6.78 -21.37
CA THR A 85 -3.87 -5.39 -20.91
C THR A 85 -5.29 -4.94 -20.57
N HIS A 86 -5.41 -3.93 -19.73
CA HIS A 86 -6.71 -3.38 -19.34
C HIS A 86 -6.98 -2.07 -20.07
N GLY A 87 -8.21 -1.92 -20.60
CA GLY A 87 -8.62 -0.72 -21.32
C GLY A 87 -7.75 -0.43 -22.55
N THR A 88 -7.31 0.82 -22.67
CA THR A 88 -6.47 1.31 -23.77
C THR A 88 -4.97 1.12 -23.53
N SER A 89 -4.57 0.52 -22.40
CA SER A 89 -3.17 0.36 -22.00
C SER A 89 -2.42 -0.62 -22.89
N ASN A 90 -1.17 -0.31 -23.23
CA ASN A 90 -0.24 -1.23 -23.88
C ASN A 90 0.53 -2.12 -22.89
N ASN A 91 0.45 -1.82 -21.61
CA ASN A 91 1.25 -2.39 -20.55
C ASN A 91 0.44 -3.31 -19.64
N THR A 92 1.06 -4.42 -19.23
CA THR A 92 0.49 -5.37 -18.30
C THR A 92 0.67 -4.87 -16.85
N ARG A 93 -0.21 -5.33 -15.96
CA ARG A 93 -0.15 -4.94 -14.55
C ARG A 93 -0.64 -6.02 -13.61
N THR A 94 0.02 -6.14 -12.49
CA THR A 94 -0.53 -6.75 -11.28
C THR A 94 -0.61 -5.61 -10.27
N GLU A 95 -1.79 -5.06 -10.12
CA GLU A 95 -1.96 -3.75 -9.51
C GLU A 95 -3.27 -3.65 -8.75
N LEU A 96 -3.21 -3.03 -7.58
CA LEU A 96 -4.36 -2.61 -6.81
C LEU A 96 -4.81 -1.22 -7.25
N ALA A 97 -6.11 -1.04 -7.41
CA ALA A 97 -6.75 0.24 -7.61
C ALA A 97 -7.78 0.47 -6.51
N GLN A 98 -7.70 1.61 -5.84
CA GLN A 98 -8.65 1.99 -4.81
C GLN A 98 -10.06 2.08 -5.40
N LEU A 99 -11.06 1.50 -4.74
CA LEU A 99 -12.44 1.48 -5.26
C LEU A 99 -13.10 2.85 -5.17
N LYS A 100 -12.78 3.62 -4.14
CA LYS A 100 -13.36 4.94 -3.92
C LYS A 100 -12.50 6.06 -4.45
N LYS A 101 -13.19 7.04 -4.99
CA LYS A 101 -12.61 8.30 -5.46
C LYS A 101 -12.69 9.36 -4.37
N TRP A 102 -11.74 10.26 -4.37
CA TRP A 102 -11.67 11.41 -3.50
C TRP A 102 -11.33 12.67 -4.30
N SER A 103 -11.72 13.84 -3.82
CA SER A 103 -11.40 15.12 -4.45
C SER A 103 -9.99 15.56 -4.10
N PRO A 104 -9.22 16.23 -4.99
CA PRO A 104 -7.95 16.84 -4.62
C PRO A 104 -8.05 17.86 -3.47
N MET A 105 -9.25 18.37 -3.19
CA MET A 105 -9.50 19.24 -2.01
C MET A 105 -9.67 18.48 -0.71
N SER A 106 -9.65 17.14 -0.76
CA SER A 106 -9.80 16.27 0.41
C SER A 106 -8.45 15.90 0.98
N ASP A 107 -8.41 15.55 2.27
CA ASP A 107 -7.21 15.01 2.89
C ASP A 107 -7.10 13.53 2.55
N ALA A 108 -6.08 13.17 1.77
CA ALA A 108 -5.80 11.80 1.36
C ALA A 108 -4.32 11.51 1.52
N LYS A 109 -3.97 10.37 2.15
CA LYS A 109 -2.59 9.98 2.40
C LYS A 109 -2.38 8.51 2.07
N LEU A 110 -1.28 8.21 1.38
CA LEU A 110 -0.79 6.87 1.11
C LEU A 110 0.68 6.79 1.51
N GLU A 111 1.01 5.79 2.31
CA GLU A 111 2.40 5.46 2.66
C GLU A 111 2.68 4.02 2.26
N ALA A 112 3.85 3.77 1.68
CA ALA A 112 4.27 2.41 1.36
C ALA A 112 5.76 2.23 1.55
N THR A 113 6.14 1.03 2.02
CA THR A 113 7.53 0.55 2.04
C THR A 113 7.61 -0.66 1.11
N LEU A 114 8.53 -0.61 0.17
CA LEU A 114 8.66 -1.60 -0.89
C LEU A 114 10.11 -1.80 -1.32
N LYS A 115 10.33 -2.83 -2.13
CA LYS A 115 11.53 -3.03 -2.92
C LYS A 115 11.19 -3.58 -4.29
N VAL A 116 11.98 -3.24 -5.30
CA VAL A 116 11.87 -3.82 -6.63
C VAL A 116 12.85 -4.98 -6.74
N LYS A 117 12.36 -6.16 -7.08
CA LYS A 117 13.19 -7.37 -7.22
C LYS A 117 13.62 -7.64 -8.64
N ASN A 118 12.82 -7.20 -9.61
CA ASN A 118 13.14 -7.32 -11.03
C ASN A 118 12.45 -6.23 -11.85
N VAL A 119 13.11 -5.79 -12.91
CA VAL A 119 12.52 -5.09 -14.05
C VAL A 119 12.96 -5.82 -15.33
N ALA A 120 12.19 -5.70 -16.40
CA ALA A 120 12.48 -6.38 -17.67
C ALA A 120 13.92 -6.12 -18.15
N VAL A 121 14.55 -7.16 -18.71
CA VAL A 121 15.94 -7.10 -19.18
C VAL A 121 16.08 -6.92 -20.69
N THR A 122 14.97 -6.95 -21.44
CA THR A 122 14.93 -6.73 -22.89
C THR A 122 14.05 -5.54 -23.24
N GLY A 123 14.31 -4.92 -24.38
CA GLY A 123 13.59 -3.80 -24.93
C GLY A 123 14.50 -2.83 -25.66
N ASP A 124 13.95 -1.73 -26.16
CA ASP A 124 14.71 -0.67 -26.84
C ASP A 124 15.06 0.44 -25.82
N ALA A 125 16.35 0.65 -25.60
CA ALA A 125 16.86 1.63 -24.63
C ALA A 125 16.52 3.09 -24.99
N ARG A 126 16.15 3.36 -26.23
CA ARG A 126 15.74 4.70 -26.71
C ARG A 126 14.29 5.04 -26.35
N VAL A 127 13.52 4.07 -25.85
CA VAL A 127 12.15 4.30 -25.36
C VAL A 127 12.20 4.60 -23.87
N ALA A 128 11.66 5.74 -23.47
CA ALA A 128 11.85 6.26 -22.11
C ALA A 128 11.34 5.34 -20.99
N ALA A 129 10.21 4.66 -21.17
CA ALA A 129 9.63 3.76 -20.18
C ALA A 129 10.20 2.33 -20.17
N THR A 130 11.07 1.99 -21.13
CA THR A 130 11.69 0.66 -21.16
C THR A 130 12.52 0.42 -19.90
N TYR A 131 12.52 -0.82 -19.40
CA TYR A 131 13.24 -1.25 -18.18
C TYR A 131 12.68 -0.62 -16.89
N SER A 132 11.41 -0.21 -16.89
CA SER A 132 10.81 0.41 -15.72
C SER A 132 9.50 -0.24 -15.28
N VAL A 133 9.14 0.03 -14.03
CA VAL A 133 7.89 -0.37 -13.39
C VAL A 133 7.33 0.80 -12.60
N VAL A 134 6.01 1.01 -12.66
CA VAL A 134 5.30 1.92 -11.77
C VAL A 134 4.90 1.17 -10.51
N VAL A 135 5.21 1.75 -9.35
CA VAL A 135 5.01 1.14 -8.03
C VAL A 135 3.95 1.84 -7.19
N GLY A 136 3.52 3.02 -7.59
CA GLY A 136 2.47 3.80 -6.93
C GLY A 136 1.98 4.92 -7.84
N GLN A 137 0.71 5.28 -7.73
CA GLN A 137 0.13 6.36 -8.53
C GLN A 137 -1.10 6.99 -7.88
N ILE A 138 -1.37 8.22 -8.26
CA ILE A 138 -2.70 8.83 -8.19
C ILE A 138 -3.24 8.80 -9.61
N HIS A 139 -4.47 8.32 -9.79
CA HIS A 139 -5.15 8.24 -11.07
C HIS A 139 -6.43 9.09 -11.04
N SER A 140 -6.68 9.83 -12.10
CA SER A 140 -7.98 10.47 -12.30
C SER A 140 -8.99 9.45 -12.85
N ALA A 141 -10.20 9.52 -12.38
CA ALA A 141 -11.30 8.71 -12.85
C ALA A 141 -12.25 9.45 -13.80
N ASP A 142 -11.98 10.72 -13.99
CA ASP A 142 -12.79 11.61 -14.82
C ASP A 142 -11.92 12.26 -15.90
N GLY A 143 -12.53 12.87 -16.87
CA GLY A 143 -11.83 13.55 -17.96
C GLY A 143 -10.97 12.60 -18.80
N HIS A 144 -9.68 12.88 -18.86
CA HIS A 144 -8.73 12.13 -19.71
C HIS A 144 -8.16 10.87 -19.07
N GLU A 145 -8.60 10.50 -17.86
CA GLU A 145 -8.05 9.35 -17.11
C GLU A 145 -6.52 9.43 -16.94
N ASN A 146 -5.99 10.64 -16.76
CA ASN A 146 -4.56 10.86 -16.57
C ASN A 146 -4.12 10.62 -15.13
N GLU A 147 -2.83 10.57 -14.94
CA GLU A 147 -2.23 10.29 -13.64
C GLU A 147 -1.45 11.51 -13.12
N PRO A 148 -2.01 12.29 -12.16
CA PRO A 148 -1.27 13.38 -11.52
C PRO A 148 -0.02 12.90 -10.77
N LEU A 149 0.11 11.60 -10.53
CA LEU A 149 1.31 11.00 -9.96
C LEU A 149 1.51 9.58 -10.49
N LYS A 150 2.73 9.31 -10.98
CA LYS A 150 3.28 7.96 -11.14
C LYS A 150 4.66 7.91 -10.50
N ILE A 151 4.91 6.92 -9.67
CA ILE A 151 6.22 6.66 -9.05
C ILE A 151 6.86 5.49 -9.78
N TYR A 152 8.04 5.71 -10.34
CA TYR A 152 8.76 4.76 -11.18
C TYR A 152 10.02 4.24 -10.50
N TYR A 153 10.35 3.01 -10.79
CA TYR A 153 11.70 2.47 -10.69
C TYR A 153 12.17 2.02 -12.08
N LYS A 154 13.36 2.43 -12.49
CA LYS A 154 13.95 2.10 -13.80
C LYS A 154 15.39 1.65 -13.64
N LYS A 155 15.77 0.52 -14.26
CA LYS A 155 17.15 0.03 -14.21
C LYS A 155 17.54 -0.57 -15.55
N PHE A 156 18.55 -0.01 -16.19
CA PHE A 156 19.09 -0.55 -17.42
C PHE A 156 19.81 -1.90 -17.18
N PRO A 157 19.78 -2.81 -18.16
CA PRO A 157 20.55 -4.05 -18.10
C PRO A 157 22.03 -3.78 -17.82
N GLY A 158 22.65 -4.62 -17.00
CA GLY A 158 24.07 -4.47 -16.61
C GLY A 158 24.35 -3.47 -15.51
N HIS A 159 23.44 -2.56 -15.18
CA HIS A 159 23.60 -1.66 -14.02
C HIS A 159 23.39 -2.40 -12.70
N THR A 160 24.08 -2.00 -11.64
CA THR A 160 23.88 -2.49 -10.28
C THR A 160 22.77 -1.72 -9.58
N LYS A 161 22.61 -0.44 -9.91
CA LYS A 161 21.61 0.47 -9.36
C LYS A 161 20.59 0.90 -10.42
N GLY A 162 19.37 1.08 -9.99
CA GLY A 162 18.30 1.72 -10.75
C GLY A 162 17.99 3.11 -10.24
N SER A 163 17.16 3.82 -10.96
CA SER A 163 16.70 5.16 -10.65
C SER A 163 15.26 5.13 -10.13
N VAL A 164 14.96 5.97 -9.15
CA VAL A 164 13.60 6.24 -8.68
C VAL A 164 13.25 7.68 -9.08
N PHE A 165 12.10 7.86 -9.70
CA PHE A 165 11.60 9.17 -10.12
C PHE A 165 10.08 9.17 -10.13
N TRP A 166 9.46 10.34 -10.21
CA TRP A 166 8.03 10.48 -10.33
C TRP A 166 7.64 11.38 -11.50
N ASN A 167 6.47 11.11 -12.08
CA ASN A 167 5.90 11.91 -13.16
C ASN A 167 4.63 12.58 -12.71
N TYR A 168 4.41 13.77 -13.29
CA TYR A 168 3.15 14.48 -13.33
C TYR A 168 2.65 14.51 -14.79
N GLU A 169 1.47 14.01 -15.03
CA GLU A 169 0.80 14.16 -16.32
C GLU A 169 0.00 15.45 -16.34
N ILE A 170 0.24 16.25 -17.37
CA ILE A 170 -0.40 17.53 -17.55
C ILE A 170 -1.65 17.32 -18.42
N ASN A 171 -2.83 17.47 -17.83
CA ASN A 171 -4.07 17.44 -18.57
C ASN A 171 -4.12 18.57 -19.61
N THR A 172 -4.55 18.24 -20.81
CA THR A 172 -4.86 19.24 -21.83
C THR A 172 -6.32 19.65 -21.77
N ALA A 173 -6.61 20.87 -22.23
CA ALA A 173 -7.98 21.32 -22.39
C ALA A 173 -8.70 20.47 -23.45
N GLY A 174 -9.95 20.08 -23.17
CA GLY A 174 -10.72 19.17 -24.01
C GLY A 174 -10.45 17.70 -23.66
N GLU A 175 -10.86 16.77 -24.53
CA GLU A 175 -10.81 15.32 -24.27
C GLU A 175 -9.71 14.59 -25.08
N ASP A 176 -8.72 15.31 -25.59
CA ASP A 176 -7.66 14.73 -26.41
C ASP A 176 -6.45 14.34 -25.58
N ASN A 177 -6.47 13.09 -25.06
CA ASN A 177 -5.37 12.53 -24.28
C ASN A 177 -4.05 12.44 -25.08
N SER A 178 -4.08 12.54 -26.40
CA SER A 178 -2.88 12.53 -27.23
C SER A 178 -2.04 13.80 -27.09
N LYS A 179 -2.61 14.86 -26.53
CA LYS A 179 -1.97 16.17 -26.33
C LYS A 179 -1.48 16.40 -24.89
N ARG A 180 -1.52 15.38 -24.04
CA ARG A 180 -0.99 15.50 -22.68
C ARG A 180 0.53 15.57 -22.70
N TRP A 181 1.09 16.10 -21.60
CA TRP A 181 2.51 16.15 -21.34
C TRP A 181 2.83 15.33 -20.11
N ASP A 182 3.96 14.60 -20.11
CA ASP A 182 4.53 13.93 -18.95
C ASP A 182 5.76 14.68 -18.49
N TYR A 183 5.80 15.14 -17.25
CA TYR A 183 6.91 15.83 -16.66
C TYR A 183 7.54 15.02 -15.54
N SER A 184 8.83 14.66 -15.67
CA SER A 184 9.55 13.80 -14.74
C SER A 184 10.41 14.57 -13.77
N TYR A 185 10.47 14.08 -12.54
CA TYR A 185 11.30 14.60 -11.45
C TYR A 185 12.15 13.46 -10.87
N PRO A 186 13.49 13.53 -10.97
CA PRO A 186 14.36 12.52 -10.38
C PRO A 186 14.31 12.60 -8.85
N ILE A 187 14.31 11.43 -8.20
CA ILE A 187 14.42 11.29 -6.74
C ILE A 187 15.84 10.82 -6.42
N TRP A 188 16.19 9.63 -6.89
CA TRP A 188 17.56 9.12 -6.86
C TRP A 188 17.91 8.57 -8.24
N GLY A 189 18.95 9.09 -8.82
CA GLY A 189 19.41 8.73 -10.16
C GLY A 189 18.79 9.59 -11.27
N TYR A 190 18.29 8.95 -12.30
CA TYR A 190 17.78 9.57 -13.53
C TYR A 190 16.26 9.60 -13.55
N ASP A 191 15.71 10.42 -14.42
CA ASP A 191 14.30 10.43 -14.83
C ASP A 191 14.15 9.89 -16.27
N PHE A 192 13.00 10.11 -16.90
CA PHE A 192 12.76 9.71 -18.28
C PHE A 192 13.63 10.39 -19.32
N SER A 193 14.27 11.54 -19.01
CA SER A 193 15.14 12.26 -19.95
C SER A 193 16.38 11.47 -20.32
N VAL A 194 16.77 10.48 -19.51
CA VAL A 194 17.94 9.65 -19.76
C VAL A 194 17.53 8.36 -20.42
N VAL A 195 17.88 8.24 -21.71
CA VAL A 195 17.64 7.09 -22.57
C VAL A 195 18.93 6.61 -23.22
N GLY A 196 18.90 5.42 -23.81
CA GLY A 196 20.02 4.90 -24.60
C GLY A 196 20.24 5.68 -25.88
N THR A 197 21.47 5.70 -26.37
CA THR A 197 21.82 6.30 -27.66
C THR A 197 21.50 5.38 -28.83
N ASP A 198 21.38 4.07 -28.57
CA ASP A 198 20.92 3.07 -29.52
C ASP A 198 20.12 1.99 -28.77
N LYS A 199 19.50 1.05 -29.46
CA LYS A 199 18.64 0.00 -28.91
C LYS A 199 19.25 -0.71 -27.71
N ASP A 200 20.51 -1.09 -27.82
CA ASP A 200 21.26 -1.88 -26.84
C ASP A 200 22.45 -1.09 -26.24
N THR A 201 22.49 0.24 -26.41
CA THR A 201 23.49 1.10 -25.83
C THR A 201 22.93 1.90 -24.68
N PHE A 202 23.31 1.49 -23.47
CA PHE A 202 22.79 2.07 -22.24
C PHE A 202 23.58 3.29 -21.78
N PRO A 203 22.94 4.24 -21.08
CA PRO A 203 23.66 5.34 -20.45
C PRO A 203 24.60 4.84 -19.34
N LYS A 204 25.48 5.69 -18.85
CA LYS A 204 26.29 5.40 -17.65
C LYS A 204 25.36 5.10 -16.48
N GLU A 205 25.76 4.16 -15.61
CA GLU A 205 25.04 3.90 -14.35
C GLU A 205 24.94 5.20 -13.50
N PRO A 206 23.78 5.48 -12.85
CA PRO A 206 23.65 6.66 -12.01
C PRO A 206 24.56 6.56 -10.79
N GLU A 207 25.13 7.72 -10.37
CA GLU A 207 25.98 7.79 -9.18
C GLU A 207 25.17 7.55 -7.91
N GLU A 208 23.98 8.17 -7.83
CA GLU A 208 22.95 7.86 -6.83
C GLU A 208 21.91 6.94 -7.46
N GLY A 209 21.35 6.02 -6.69
CA GLY A 209 20.32 5.12 -7.17
C GLY A 209 20.08 3.98 -6.19
N ILE A 210 18.97 3.29 -6.36
CA ILE A 210 18.51 2.19 -5.53
C ILE A 210 18.80 0.86 -6.21
N ALA A 211 19.45 -0.07 -5.53
CA ALA A 211 19.72 -1.40 -6.07
C ALA A 211 18.45 -2.27 -6.11
N LEU A 212 18.42 -3.31 -6.96
CA LEU A 212 17.37 -4.32 -6.88
C LEU A 212 17.44 -5.04 -5.53
N GLY A 213 16.28 -5.13 -4.85
CA GLY A 213 16.17 -5.70 -3.53
C GLY A 213 16.45 -4.73 -2.37
N GLU A 214 16.93 -3.54 -2.64
CA GLU A 214 17.04 -2.46 -1.68
C GLU A 214 15.66 -1.85 -1.41
N ALA A 215 15.32 -1.66 -0.15
CA ALA A 215 14.01 -1.15 0.24
C ALA A 215 14.01 0.38 0.25
N PHE A 216 12.90 0.96 -0.20
CA PHE A 216 12.62 2.38 -0.04
C PHE A 216 11.16 2.60 0.33
N SER A 217 10.88 3.78 0.86
CA SER A 217 9.52 4.18 1.25
C SER A 217 9.11 5.44 0.52
N TYR A 218 7.82 5.55 0.24
CA TYR A 218 7.23 6.80 -0.18
C TYR A 218 6.01 7.16 0.66
N GLN A 219 5.79 8.46 0.82
CA GLN A 219 4.57 9.03 1.33
C GLN A 219 4.01 10.00 0.29
N VAL A 220 2.73 9.87 0.02
CA VAL A 220 1.94 10.76 -0.81
C VAL A 220 0.83 11.32 0.06
N GLU A 221 0.79 12.63 0.25
CA GLU A 221 -0.27 13.32 0.98
C GLU A 221 -0.87 14.39 0.08
N VAL A 222 -2.17 14.38 -0.07
CA VAL A 222 -2.92 15.44 -0.75
C VAL A 222 -3.79 16.14 0.28
N LYS A 223 -3.66 17.46 0.36
CA LYS A 223 -4.38 18.28 1.30
C LYS A 223 -4.64 19.66 0.69
N GLU A 224 -5.88 20.11 0.74
CA GLU A 224 -6.29 21.43 0.25
C GLU A 224 -5.79 21.73 -1.17
N GLY A 225 -5.84 20.72 -2.06
CA GLY A 225 -5.40 20.81 -3.44
C GLY A 225 -3.90 20.72 -3.68
N MET A 226 -3.10 20.60 -2.61
CA MET A 226 -1.65 20.42 -2.72
C MET A 226 -1.26 18.97 -2.49
N MET A 227 -0.41 18.43 -3.36
CA MET A 227 0.23 17.13 -3.20
C MET A 227 1.62 17.32 -2.60
N TYR A 228 1.90 16.60 -1.52
CA TYR A 228 3.19 16.54 -0.83
C TYR A 228 3.75 15.14 -0.97
N LEU A 229 4.97 15.03 -1.45
CA LEU A 229 5.67 13.77 -1.64
C LEU A 229 6.89 13.71 -0.75
N SER A 230 7.14 12.56 -0.14
CA SER A 230 8.38 12.28 0.59
C SER A 230 8.88 10.88 0.23
N PHE A 231 10.17 10.76 -0.04
CA PHE A 231 10.85 9.52 -0.41
C PHE A 231 12.04 9.30 0.51
N SER A 232 12.17 8.13 1.08
CA SER A 232 13.26 7.76 1.98
C SER A 232 13.77 6.35 1.72
N SER A 233 15.07 6.14 1.87
CA SER A 233 15.73 4.83 1.88
C SER A 233 16.94 4.91 2.78
N GLU A 234 17.33 3.78 3.38
CA GLU A 234 18.50 3.71 4.24
C GLU A 234 19.77 4.08 3.44
N GLY A 235 20.58 4.97 3.99
CA GLY A 235 21.80 5.43 3.33
C GLY A 235 21.60 6.48 2.23
N HIS A 236 20.38 6.87 1.93
CA HIS A 236 20.05 7.90 0.94
C HIS A 236 19.44 9.14 1.59
N GLU A 237 19.67 10.29 0.97
CA GLU A 237 19.02 11.53 1.41
C GLU A 237 17.50 11.45 1.17
N THR A 238 16.72 11.81 2.17
CA THR A 238 15.26 11.96 2.02
C THR A 238 14.96 13.11 1.05
N LYS A 239 14.14 12.83 0.05
CA LYS A 239 13.72 13.81 -0.96
C LYS A 239 12.24 14.14 -0.78
N THR A 240 11.90 15.42 -0.89
CA THR A 240 10.52 15.90 -0.79
C THR A 240 10.17 16.79 -1.96
N PHE A 241 8.90 16.73 -2.38
CA PHE A 241 8.36 17.54 -3.48
C PHE A 241 6.96 18.02 -3.12
N THR A 242 6.54 19.09 -3.80
CA THR A 242 5.17 19.60 -3.72
C THR A 242 4.63 19.88 -5.10
N LYS A 243 3.32 19.67 -5.31
CA LYS A 243 2.65 19.99 -6.58
C LYS A 243 1.24 20.48 -6.33
N ASN A 244 0.87 21.58 -6.99
CA ASN A 244 -0.52 22.05 -6.98
C ASN A 244 -1.36 21.17 -7.93
N LEU A 245 -2.46 20.61 -7.44
CA LEU A 245 -3.38 19.76 -8.23
C LEU A 245 -4.65 20.49 -8.66
N ILE A 246 -4.84 21.74 -8.26
CA ILE A 246 -6.07 22.49 -8.53
C ILE A 246 -5.85 23.77 -9.33
N ASP A 247 -4.62 24.19 -9.48
CA ASP A 247 -4.24 25.34 -10.31
C ASP A 247 -3.02 25.00 -11.17
N SER A 248 -3.17 25.15 -12.47
CA SER A 248 -2.16 24.74 -13.44
C SER A 248 -0.99 25.71 -13.50
N GLU A 249 0.23 25.15 -13.48
CA GLU A 249 1.47 25.88 -13.74
C GLU A 249 1.71 26.10 -15.25
N PHE A 250 1.15 25.25 -16.11
CA PHE A 250 1.40 25.20 -17.54
C PHE A 250 0.19 25.66 -18.36
N LYS A 251 -0.39 26.79 -17.97
CA LYS A 251 -1.58 27.39 -18.63
C LYS A 251 -1.36 27.78 -20.09
N THR A 252 -0.12 27.88 -20.51
CA THR A 252 0.26 28.15 -21.91
C THR A 252 1.41 27.23 -22.35
N ALA A 253 1.48 26.95 -23.65
CA ALA A 253 2.59 26.16 -24.21
C ALA A 253 3.97 26.78 -23.95
N ALA A 254 4.06 28.09 -23.70
CA ALA A 254 5.30 28.76 -23.35
C ALA A 254 5.84 28.39 -21.96
N ASN A 255 4.96 28.00 -21.05
CA ASN A 255 5.33 27.63 -19.68
C ASN A 255 5.78 26.18 -19.55
N ILE A 256 5.56 25.34 -20.57
CA ILE A 256 5.97 23.94 -20.54
C ILE A 256 7.50 23.89 -20.69
N PRO A 257 8.24 23.25 -19.77
CA PRO A 257 9.69 23.14 -19.84
C PRO A 257 10.18 22.52 -21.16
N ALA A 258 11.28 23.03 -21.70
CA ALA A 258 11.83 22.59 -22.99
C ALA A 258 12.14 21.07 -23.00
N GLN A 259 12.66 20.53 -21.90
CA GLN A 259 12.94 19.10 -21.76
C GLN A 259 11.69 18.22 -21.89
N VAL A 260 10.55 18.68 -21.41
CA VAL A 260 9.27 17.96 -21.58
C VAL A 260 8.87 17.95 -23.03
N LYS A 261 8.97 19.11 -23.71
CA LYS A 261 8.64 19.22 -25.14
C LYS A 261 9.53 18.36 -26.02
N GLU A 262 10.83 18.29 -25.72
CA GLU A 262 11.77 17.51 -26.52
C GLU A 262 11.59 16.01 -26.34
N LEU A 263 11.42 15.55 -25.10
CA LEU A 263 11.46 14.13 -24.81
C LEU A 263 10.13 13.43 -25.10
N PHE A 264 9.02 13.99 -24.61
CA PHE A 264 7.75 13.26 -24.57
C PHE A 264 6.85 13.54 -25.78
N PHE A 265 6.95 14.71 -26.36
CA PHE A 265 6.04 15.16 -27.41
C PHE A 265 6.77 15.92 -28.51
N PRO A 266 7.62 15.23 -29.27
CA PRO A 266 8.43 15.88 -30.31
C PRO A 266 7.62 16.44 -31.48
N ILE A 267 6.34 16.10 -31.61
CA ILE A 267 5.55 16.44 -32.79
C ILE A 267 4.28 17.19 -32.43
N GLY A 268 4.30 18.52 -32.64
CA GLY A 268 3.09 19.33 -32.78
C GLY A 268 2.16 19.39 -31.58
N GLN A 269 2.67 19.18 -30.39
CA GLN A 269 1.90 19.33 -29.17
C GLN A 269 1.79 20.81 -28.82
N ASP A 270 0.68 21.40 -29.18
CA ASP A 270 0.30 22.78 -28.86
C ASP A 270 -0.77 22.85 -27.76
N GLY A 271 -1.09 21.71 -27.16
CA GLY A 271 -2.03 21.61 -26.05
C GLY A 271 -1.58 22.46 -24.86
N VAL A 272 -2.53 23.03 -24.18
CA VAL A 272 -2.35 23.73 -22.91
C VAL A 272 -3.02 22.90 -21.81
N GLU A 273 -2.47 22.97 -20.62
CA GLU A 273 -3.07 22.34 -19.46
C GLU A 273 -4.45 22.95 -19.17
N GLN A 274 -5.38 22.15 -18.66
CA GLN A 274 -6.64 22.67 -18.15
C GLN A 274 -6.38 23.69 -17.05
N GLU A 275 -7.05 24.82 -17.06
CA GLU A 275 -6.80 25.93 -16.11
C GLU A 275 -6.84 25.48 -14.64
N LYS A 276 -7.77 24.61 -14.31
CA LYS A 276 -7.99 24.09 -12.97
C LYS A 276 -7.24 22.75 -12.69
N ALA A 277 -6.33 22.36 -13.53
CA ALA A 277 -5.62 21.07 -13.43
C ALA A 277 -6.56 19.89 -13.13
N TYR A 278 -6.55 19.34 -11.92
CA TYR A 278 -7.39 18.21 -11.49
C TYR A 278 -8.50 18.61 -10.51
N ALA A 279 -8.79 19.93 -10.32
CA ALA A 279 -9.69 20.42 -9.27
C ALA A 279 -11.08 19.79 -9.29
N ASP A 280 -11.63 19.55 -10.48
CA ASP A 280 -12.98 19.05 -10.67
C ASP A 280 -13.00 17.52 -10.95
N GLN A 281 -11.92 16.81 -10.67
CA GLN A 281 -11.78 15.39 -10.98
C GLN A 281 -11.78 14.53 -9.71
N GLY A 282 -12.38 13.34 -9.80
CA GLY A 282 -12.25 12.31 -8.78
C GLY A 282 -10.89 11.60 -8.91
N LEU A 283 -10.17 11.50 -7.83
CA LEU A 283 -8.85 10.85 -7.76
C LEU A 283 -8.93 9.55 -6.97
N PHE A 284 -8.01 8.62 -7.25
CA PHE A 284 -7.85 7.40 -6.48
C PHE A 284 -6.41 6.90 -6.53
N PHE A 285 -5.97 6.24 -5.47
CA PHE A 285 -4.65 5.64 -5.41
C PHE A 285 -4.59 4.30 -6.14
N LYS A 286 -3.42 3.99 -6.69
CA LYS A 286 -3.07 2.67 -7.21
C LYS A 286 -1.66 2.31 -6.76
N LEU A 287 -1.40 1.01 -6.57
CA LEU A 287 -0.06 0.50 -6.23
C LEU A 287 0.09 -0.96 -6.67
N GLY A 288 1.34 -1.38 -6.88
CA GLY A 288 1.66 -2.75 -7.27
C GLY A 288 2.84 -2.82 -8.22
N SER A 289 2.71 -3.65 -9.24
CA SER A 289 3.67 -3.80 -10.34
C SER A 289 2.97 -3.48 -11.66
N TYR A 290 3.05 -2.24 -12.11
CA TYR A 290 2.59 -1.84 -13.43
C TYR A 290 3.80 -1.80 -14.37
N ASN A 291 4.04 -2.90 -15.06
CA ASN A 291 5.20 -3.07 -15.94
C ASN A 291 5.11 -2.11 -17.13
N GLN A 292 6.12 -1.28 -17.31
CA GLN A 292 6.17 -0.31 -18.39
C GLN A 292 6.90 -0.85 -19.64
N THR A 293 7.41 -2.06 -19.54
CA THR A 293 8.10 -2.74 -20.65
C THR A 293 7.16 -3.74 -21.29
N ASN A 294 6.99 -3.67 -22.61
CA ASN A 294 6.06 -4.49 -23.37
C ASN A 294 6.59 -4.90 -24.76
N GLY A 295 5.94 -5.85 -25.38
CA GLY A 295 6.32 -6.39 -26.69
C GLY A 295 5.81 -5.61 -27.89
N LYS A 296 5.15 -4.46 -27.72
CA LYS A 296 4.69 -3.63 -28.84
C LYS A 296 5.87 -3.03 -29.59
N SER A 297 5.73 -2.84 -30.90
CA SER A 297 6.79 -2.27 -31.74
C SER A 297 7.37 -0.99 -31.16
N PRO A 298 8.70 -0.85 -31.07
CA PRO A 298 9.33 0.27 -30.39
C PRO A 298 8.91 1.62 -30.98
N GLN A 299 8.57 2.54 -30.11
CA GLN A 299 8.31 3.93 -30.46
C GLN A 299 9.45 4.81 -29.93
N VAL A 300 10.53 4.86 -30.72
CA VAL A 300 11.71 5.65 -30.39
C VAL A 300 11.34 7.12 -30.24
N ASN A 301 11.92 7.79 -29.24
CA ASN A 301 11.59 9.16 -28.82
C ASN A 301 10.15 9.33 -28.30
N ARG A 302 9.55 8.24 -27.83
CA ARG A 302 8.28 8.27 -27.10
C ARG A 302 8.40 7.50 -25.79
N VAL A 303 7.38 7.62 -24.95
CA VAL A 303 7.40 7.01 -23.61
C VAL A 303 7.10 5.53 -23.66
N TRP A 304 6.22 5.10 -24.59
CA TRP A 304 5.63 3.75 -24.58
C TRP A 304 6.09 2.88 -25.76
N CYS A 305 5.81 1.59 -25.67
CA CYS A 305 6.07 0.59 -26.70
C CYS A 305 7.56 0.30 -26.89
N SER A 306 8.05 -0.66 -26.13
CA SER A 306 9.49 -0.90 -25.92
C SER A 306 10.06 -2.02 -26.78
N GLY A 307 9.26 -2.79 -27.49
CA GLY A 307 9.75 -3.90 -28.34
C GLY A 307 10.49 -4.99 -27.56
N ALA A 308 10.08 -5.24 -26.32
CA ALA A 308 10.69 -6.23 -25.47
C ALA A 308 10.34 -7.67 -25.88
N GLU A 309 11.18 -8.62 -25.47
CA GLU A 309 10.90 -10.04 -25.63
C GLU A 309 9.70 -10.47 -24.79
N THR A 310 8.81 -11.23 -25.37
CA THR A 310 7.57 -11.72 -24.73
C THR A 310 7.39 -13.22 -24.83
N HIS A 311 8.29 -13.91 -25.54
CA HIS A 311 8.21 -15.35 -25.82
C HIS A 311 6.82 -15.81 -26.31
N GLY A 312 6.17 -14.95 -27.12
CA GLY A 312 4.82 -15.25 -27.62
C GLY A 312 3.74 -15.33 -26.52
N GLY A 313 3.99 -14.75 -25.34
CA GLY A 313 3.10 -14.81 -24.20
C GLY A 313 3.35 -15.97 -23.23
N ASP A 314 4.38 -16.80 -23.46
CA ASP A 314 4.75 -17.89 -22.55
C ASP A 314 5.26 -17.32 -21.20
N LEU A 315 4.42 -17.37 -20.19
CA LEU A 315 4.68 -16.81 -18.87
C LEU A 315 5.93 -17.41 -18.21
N LYS A 316 6.13 -18.73 -18.34
CA LYS A 316 7.27 -19.40 -17.70
C LYS A 316 8.60 -18.97 -18.33
N LYS A 317 8.63 -18.82 -19.65
CA LYS A 317 9.81 -18.32 -20.36
C LYS A 317 10.08 -16.86 -20.05
N GLN A 318 9.04 -16.01 -20.02
CA GLN A 318 9.21 -14.62 -19.62
C GLN A 318 9.85 -14.52 -18.22
N TYR A 319 9.38 -15.31 -17.27
CA TYR A 319 9.93 -15.32 -15.91
C TYR A 319 11.35 -15.91 -15.84
N ALA A 320 11.63 -16.98 -16.56
CA ALA A 320 12.95 -17.60 -16.60
C ALA A 320 14.03 -16.66 -17.18
N ASP A 321 13.67 -15.85 -18.17
CA ASP A 321 14.59 -14.98 -18.91
C ASP A 321 14.57 -13.51 -18.41
N GLY A 322 13.92 -13.23 -17.29
CA GLY A 322 13.92 -11.89 -16.67
C GLY A 322 13.01 -10.86 -17.36
N ASN A 323 12.09 -11.31 -18.23
CA ASN A 323 11.19 -10.45 -19.00
C ASN A 323 9.89 -10.15 -18.23
N TYR A 324 10.01 -9.56 -17.05
CA TYR A 324 8.91 -9.22 -16.14
C TYR A 324 9.33 -8.12 -15.16
N ALA A 325 8.37 -7.54 -14.49
CA ALA A 325 8.59 -6.69 -13.32
C ALA A 325 8.11 -7.40 -12.04
N GLU A 326 8.83 -7.23 -10.93
CA GLU A 326 8.48 -7.80 -9.63
C GLU A 326 8.74 -6.78 -8.53
N VAL A 327 7.69 -6.46 -7.77
CA VAL A 327 7.70 -5.49 -6.68
C VAL A 327 7.17 -6.16 -5.42
N TRP A 328 7.88 -5.98 -4.32
CA TRP A 328 7.53 -6.52 -3.02
C TRP A 328 7.17 -5.38 -2.07
N PHE A 329 5.98 -5.42 -1.48
CA PHE A 329 5.53 -4.45 -0.48
C PHE A 329 5.60 -5.06 0.92
N LYS A 330 6.23 -4.33 1.85
CA LYS A 330 6.30 -4.66 3.27
C LYS A 330 5.12 -4.11 4.04
N SER A 331 4.76 -2.87 3.74
CA SER A 331 3.66 -2.16 4.39
C SER A 331 3.00 -1.18 3.44
N VAL A 332 1.71 -0.99 3.62
CA VAL A 332 0.92 0.05 3.00
C VAL A 332 -0.05 0.59 4.04
N ASN A 333 -0.03 1.91 4.24
CA ASN A 333 -0.98 2.63 5.07
C ASN A 333 -1.74 3.63 4.21
N ILE A 334 -3.03 3.76 4.47
CA ILE A 334 -3.88 4.72 3.77
C ILE A 334 -4.76 5.46 4.78
N GLU A 335 -4.82 6.77 4.64
CA GLU A 335 -5.69 7.63 5.43
C GLU A 335 -6.43 8.54 4.45
N ILE A 336 -7.75 8.64 4.59
CA ILE A 336 -8.58 9.56 3.81
C ILE A 336 -9.59 10.16 4.73
N SER A 337 -9.72 11.49 4.71
CA SER A 337 -10.66 12.20 5.59
C SER A 337 -12.11 11.83 5.27
N ASP A 338 -12.98 11.93 6.25
CA ASP A 338 -14.42 11.73 6.08
C ASP A 338 -15.03 12.67 5.03
N GLN A 339 -14.43 13.84 4.83
CA GLN A 339 -14.84 14.79 3.77
C GLN A 339 -14.45 14.30 2.37
N ALA A 340 -13.35 13.55 2.24
CA ALA A 340 -12.93 12.95 0.98
C ALA A 340 -13.91 11.89 0.48
N TYR A 341 -14.56 11.22 1.39
CA TYR A 341 -15.57 10.22 1.10
C TYR A 341 -16.98 10.79 1.29
N SER A 342 -17.31 11.90 0.61
CA SER A 342 -18.61 12.52 0.66
C SER A 342 -19.74 11.51 0.91
N ASN A 343 -20.19 11.34 2.15
CA ASN A 343 -21.28 10.50 2.64
C ASN A 343 -21.18 8.98 2.41
N GLU A 344 -20.16 8.49 1.73
CA GLU A 344 -20.01 7.07 1.45
C GLU A 344 -18.68 6.60 2.06
N GLY A 345 -18.62 6.44 3.36
CA GLY A 345 -17.40 6.21 4.15
C GLY A 345 -16.45 5.15 3.60
N TYR A 346 -15.20 5.23 3.98
CA TYR A 346 -14.13 4.24 3.76
C TYR A 346 -14.56 2.78 4.00
N PHE A 347 -15.65 2.59 4.73
CA PHE A 347 -16.20 1.30 5.11
C PHE A 347 -17.36 0.81 4.26
N ALA A 348 -17.82 1.56 3.26
CA ALA A 348 -19.09 1.24 2.59
C ALA A 348 -19.05 1.31 1.06
N ALA A 349 -17.87 1.18 0.43
CA ALA A 349 -17.76 1.23 -1.02
C ALA A 349 -18.65 0.23 -1.76
N ASN A 350 -19.12 -0.81 -1.08
CA ASN A 350 -20.05 -1.81 -1.58
C ASN A 350 -21.15 -2.17 -0.57
N ASP A 351 -21.38 -1.32 0.44
CA ASP A 351 -22.50 -1.59 1.34
C ASP A 351 -23.80 -1.27 0.61
N ASP A 352 -24.33 -2.28 -0.03
CA ASP A 352 -25.68 -2.25 -0.55
C ASP A 352 -26.64 -2.13 0.63
N LEU A 353 -26.99 -0.90 0.99
CA LEU A 353 -27.90 -0.60 2.08
C LEU A 353 -29.30 -1.21 1.85
N SER A 354 -29.60 -1.67 0.63
CA SER A 354 -30.83 -2.41 0.34
C SER A 354 -30.80 -3.84 0.88
N LYS A 355 -29.58 -4.38 1.13
CA LYS A 355 -29.46 -5.68 1.83
C LYS A 355 -29.93 -5.53 3.27
N LYS A 356 -30.97 -6.27 3.63
CA LYS A 356 -31.56 -6.24 4.98
C LYS A 356 -30.66 -6.91 6.03
N THR A 357 -29.86 -7.89 5.65
CA THR A 357 -28.99 -8.66 6.55
C THR A 357 -27.57 -8.62 6.01
N VAL A 358 -26.63 -8.11 6.81
CA VAL A 358 -25.20 -8.07 6.53
C VAL A 358 -24.49 -8.44 7.82
N TYR A 359 -23.62 -9.42 7.78
CA TYR A 359 -22.87 -9.87 8.95
C TYR A 359 -21.79 -8.84 9.35
N PRO A 360 -21.42 -8.76 10.64
CA PRO A 360 -20.30 -7.94 11.10
C PRO A 360 -19.00 -8.13 10.31
N SER A 361 -18.71 -9.35 9.87
CA SER A 361 -17.54 -9.67 9.03
C SER A 361 -17.58 -9.08 7.63
N GLU A 362 -18.73 -8.69 7.13
CA GLU A 362 -18.88 -7.98 5.86
C GLU A 362 -18.65 -6.47 6.02
N VAL A 363 -18.69 -5.95 7.27
CA VAL A 363 -18.43 -4.54 7.60
C VAL A 363 -17.00 -4.33 8.08
N ILE A 364 -16.48 -5.24 8.90
CA ILE A 364 -15.12 -5.22 9.43
C ILE A 364 -14.35 -6.45 8.93
N SER A 365 -13.41 -6.24 8.04
CA SER A 365 -12.74 -7.27 7.25
C SER A 365 -11.83 -8.24 8.03
N PHE A 366 -11.38 -7.84 9.21
CA PHE A 366 -10.43 -8.65 10.01
C PHE A 366 -11.09 -9.53 11.07
N MET A 367 -12.40 -9.77 10.98
CA MET A 367 -13.14 -10.60 11.94
C MET A 367 -12.64 -12.03 12.05
N ASP A 368 -12.08 -12.59 11.00
CA ASP A 368 -11.45 -13.91 10.98
C ASP A 368 -10.22 -14.02 11.91
N LYS A 369 -9.57 -12.89 12.24
CA LYS A 369 -8.42 -12.81 13.15
C LYS A 369 -8.81 -12.67 14.62
N PHE A 370 -10.08 -12.49 14.89
CA PHE A 370 -10.60 -12.25 16.22
C PHE A 370 -11.57 -13.36 16.65
N LYS A 371 -11.66 -13.54 17.95
CA LYS A 371 -12.72 -14.25 18.66
C LYS A 371 -13.51 -13.23 19.46
N ILE A 372 -14.72 -13.56 19.88
CA ILE A 372 -15.57 -12.66 20.68
C ILE A 372 -16.01 -13.35 21.98
N LEU A 373 -16.09 -12.56 23.06
CA LEU A 373 -16.82 -12.88 24.27
C LEU A 373 -17.98 -11.91 24.37
N MET A 374 -19.20 -12.42 24.57
CA MET A 374 -20.42 -11.62 24.65
C MET A 374 -20.96 -11.51 26.08
N GLY A 375 -21.86 -10.55 26.30
CA GLY A 375 -22.36 -10.21 27.62
C GLY A 375 -23.11 -11.32 28.36
N ASP A 376 -23.60 -12.33 27.68
CA ASP A 376 -24.21 -13.55 28.25
C ASP A 376 -23.19 -14.66 28.52
N GLY A 377 -21.91 -14.44 28.20
CA GLY A 377 -20.83 -15.42 28.34
C GLY A 377 -20.58 -16.28 27.11
N THR A 378 -21.40 -16.15 26.07
CA THR A 378 -21.19 -16.85 24.80
C THR A 378 -19.86 -16.44 24.20
N ARG A 379 -19.10 -17.44 23.73
CA ARG A 379 -17.83 -17.27 23.02
C ARG A 379 -17.97 -17.82 21.61
N GLU A 380 -17.41 -17.09 20.66
CA GLU A 380 -17.34 -17.54 19.27
C GLU A 380 -15.95 -17.24 18.71
N ASP A 381 -15.35 -18.28 18.14
CA ASP A 381 -14.01 -18.20 17.55
C ASP A 381 -14.04 -17.95 16.05
N ASN A 382 -15.14 -18.27 15.38
CA ASN A 382 -15.31 -18.01 13.95
C ASN A 382 -16.35 -16.92 13.72
N LEU A 383 -15.88 -15.71 13.50
CA LEU A 383 -16.75 -14.55 13.30
C LEU A 383 -17.10 -14.29 11.82
N VAL A 384 -16.67 -15.16 10.90
CA VAL A 384 -17.07 -15.06 9.50
C VAL A 384 -18.52 -15.47 9.35
N ASN A 385 -19.37 -14.58 8.86
CA ASN A 385 -20.81 -14.74 8.75
C ASN A 385 -21.52 -15.07 10.09
N PHE A 386 -20.97 -14.54 11.18
CA PHE A 386 -21.53 -14.65 12.52
C PHE A 386 -22.15 -13.33 12.97
N GLU A 387 -23.30 -13.42 13.63
CA GLU A 387 -23.94 -12.34 14.37
C GLU A 387 -24.69 -12.89 15.59
N HIS A 388 -24.87 -12.04 16.59
CA HIS A 388 -25.72 -12.32 17.74
C HIS A 388 -26.68 -11.15 17.94
N LYS A 389 -27.98 -11.39 17.71
CA LYS A 389 -29.03 -10.36 17.66
C LYS A 389 -29.10 -9.40 18.85
N ASP A 390 -28.64 -9.82 20.02
CA ASP A 390 -28.72 -9.02 21.25
C ASP A 390 -27.41 -8.33 21.62
N PHE A 391 -26.24 -8.83 21.13
CA PHE A 391 -24.93 -8.38 21.58
C PHE A 391 -23.99 -7.93 20.46
N PHE A 392 -24.04 -8.58 19.28
CA PHE A 392 -23.08 -8.37 18.22
C PHE A 392 -23.74 -8.48 16.84
N TYR A 393 -24.08 -7.36 16.24
CA TYR A 393 -24.89 -7.30 15.01
C TYR A 393 -24.60 -6.04 14.23
N THR A 394 -25.21 -5.90 13.05
CA THR A 394 -25.10 -4.69 12.23
C THR A 394 -26.36 -3.85 12.30
N VAL A 395 -26.19 -2.51 12.20
CA VAL A 395 -27.29 -1.54 12.04
C VAL A 395 -26.94 -0.53 10.97
N ILE A 396 -27.97 0.03 10.33
CA ILE A 396 -27.84 1.19 9.47
C ILE A 396 -28.19 2.42 10.31
N ASP A 397 -27.30 3.42 10.32
CA ASP A 397 -27.54 4.72 10.94
C ASP A 397 -27.11 5.81 9.96
N GLY A 398 -28.08 6.55 9.47
CA GLY A 398 -27.90 7.46 8.35
C GLY A 398 -27.55 6.74 7.06
N THR A 399 -26.43 7.06 6.50
CA THR A 399 -25.90 6.48 5.24
C THR A 399 -24.84 5.41 5.49
N ARG A 400 -24.67 4.94 6.74
CA ARG A 400 -23.60 4.01 7.12
C ARG A 400 -24.13 2.79 7.85
N ARG A 401 -23.50 1.66 7.60
CA ARG A 401 -23.67 0.46 8.39
C ARG A 401 -22.60 0.40 9.47
N TRP A 402 -23.02 0.03 10.68
CA TRP A 402 -22.19 -0.08 11.87
C TRP A 402 -22.23 -1.47 12.43
N VAL A 403 -21.12 -1.92 12.99
CA VAL A 403 -21.10 -3.11 13.84
C VAL A 403 -21.37 -2.64 15.28
N VAL A 404 -22.39 -3.23 15.90
CA VAL A 404 -22.81 -2.91 17.26
C VAL A 404 -22.24 -3.93 18.23
N TYR A 405 -21.61 -3.43 19.28
CA TYR A 405 -21.23 -4.17 20.47
C TYR A 405 -22.09 -3.67 21.61
N LYS A 406 -22.95 -4.54 22.15
CA LYS A 406 -23.88 -4.19 23.23
C LYS A 406 -23.60 -5.05 24.44
N THR A 407 -23.46 -4.43 25.61
CA THR A 407 -23.09 -5.11 26.85
C THR A 407 -24.03 -4.72 27.97
N PRO A 408 -24.66 -5.67 28.68
CA PRO A 408 -25.48 -5.38 29.85
C PRO A 408 -24.61 -5.05 31.07
N ASN A 409 -25.21 -4.39 32.07
CA ASN A 409 -24.53 -4.11 33.34
C ASN A 409 -24.25 -5.37 34.16
N SER A 410 -25.01 -6.43 33.93
CA SER A 410 -24.87 -7.72 34.60
C SER A 410 -24.95 -8.84 33.58
N GLY A 411 -24.15 -9.87 33.76
CA GLY A 411 -24.07 -11.02 32.87
C GLY A 411 -22.91 -11.91 33.29
N VAL A 412 -22.41 -12.69 32.36
CA VAL A 412 -21.24 -13.55 32.60
C VAL A 412 -19.97 -12.72 32.42
N THR A 413 -19.04 -12.83 33.35
CA THR A 413 -17.74 -12.18 33.32
C THR A 413 -16.63 -13.21 33.02
N SER A 414 -15.46 -12.76 32.54
CA SER A 414 -14.27 -13.59 32.52
C SER A 414 -13.75 -13.87 33.95
N PRO A 415 -12.97 -14.94 34.20
CA PRO A 415 -12.67 -15.43 35.54
C PRO A 415 -12.14 -14.35 36.52
N ASN A 416 -11.33 -13.43 36.08
CA ASN A 416 -10.70 -12.40 36.92
C ASN A 416 -11.29 -11.00 36.70
N SER A 417 -12.50 -10.89 36.13
CA SER A 417 -13.15 -9.62 35.87
C SER A 417 -14.49 -9.53 36.58
N SER A 418 -14.80 -8.38 37.15
CA SER A 418 -16.14 -8.07 37.68
C SER A 418 -17.06 -7.36 36.66
N ASN A 419 -16.55 -7.11 35.45
CA ASN A 419 -17.27 -6.39 34.42
C ASN A 419 -17.66 -7.30 33.26
N THR A 420 -18.89 -7.16 32.79
CA THR A 420 -19.38 -7.82 31.59
C THR A 420 -18.80 -7.17 30.34
N ARG A 421 -18.67 -7.95 29.27
CA ARG A 421 -18.12 -7.46 28.02
C ARG A 421 -18.79 -8.09 26.80
N THR A 422 -18.89 -7.33 25.73
CA THR A 422 -19.04 -7.82 24.37
C THR A 422 -17.84 -7.25 23.62
N GLU A 423 -16.83 -8.07 23.43
CA GLU A 423 -15.50 -7.62 23.08
C GLU A 423 -14.80 -8.60 22.14
N LEU A 424 -14.17 -8.05 21.09
CA LEU A 424 -13.27 -8.79 20.23
C LEU A 424 -11.93 -8.98 20.94
N HIS A 425 -11.39 -10.18 20.77
CA HIS A 425 -10.07 -10.54 21.25
C HIS A 425 -9.26 -11.10 20.07
N GLU A 426 -8.10 -10.52 19.82
CA GLU A 426 -7.19 -10.98 18.78
C GLU A 426 -6.72 -12.40 19.08
N LYS A 427 -6.71 -13.28 18.08
CA LYS A 427 -6.27 -14.68 18.24
C LYS A 427 -4.76 -14.82 18.33
N ARG A 428 -4.04 -13.88 17.73
CA ARG A 428 -2.59 -13.85 17.72
C ARG A 428 -2.07 -12.95 18.85
N GLU A 429 -1.12 -13.47 19.61
CA GLU A 429 -0.30 -12.68 20.53
C GLU A 429 0.93 -12.14 19.78
N TRP A 430 1.42 -10.98 20.19
CA TRP A 430 2.59 -10.32 19.62
C TRP A 430 3.40 -9.65 20.73
N VAL A 431 4.70 -9.46 20.50
CA VAL A 431 5.59 -8.78 21.43
C VAL A 431 5.76 -7.31 21.05
N PRO A 432 6.04 -6.41 22.02
CA PRO A 432 6.17 -4.97 21.74
C PRO A 432 7.17 -4.63 20.64
N GLU A 433 8.23 -5.44 20.50
CA GLU A 433 9.27 -5.27 19.48
C GLU A 433 8.75 -5.50 18.05
N GLU A 434 7.72 -6.33 17.86
CA GLU A 434 7.06 -6.50 16.58
C GLU A 434 6.21 -5.28 16.21
N GLY A 435 5.74 -4.57 17.23
CA GLY A 435 4.80 -3.48 17.08
C GLY A 435 3.40 -3.94 16.68
N GLY A 436 2.42 -3.07 16.90
CA GLY A 436 1.03 -3.30 16.53
C GLY A 436 0.32 -1.99 16.25
N LYS A 437 -0.61 -1.98 15.29
CA LYS A 437 -1.46 -0.82 15.00
C LYS A 437 -2.90 -1.28 14.86
N LEU A 438 -3.77 -0.70 15.67
CA LEU A 438 -5.22 -0.82 15.55
C LEU A 438 -5.80 0.56 15.28
N THR A 439 -6.58 0.70 14.23
CA THR A 439 -7.32 1.93 13.90
C THR A 439 -8.80 1.61 13.82
N GLY A 440 -9.62 2.50 14.32
CA GLY A 440 -11.08 2.33 14.29
C GLY A 440 -11.81 3.65 14.43
N THR A 441 -12.97 3.74 13.78
CA THR A 441 -13.95 4.80 14.01
C THR A 441 -15.09 4.21 14.82
N CYS A 442 -15.34 4.77 15.98
CA CYS A 442 -16.43 4.32 16.83
C CYS A 442 -17.30 5.49 17.30
N LYS A 443 -18.53 5.19 17.67
CA LYS A 443 -19.41 6.08 18.41
C LYS A 443 -20.02 5.34 19.59
N VAL A 444 -20.08 5.98 20.75
CA VAL A 444 -20.73 5.42 21.93
C VAL A 444 -22.15 5.93 21.98
N MET A 445 -23.09 5.02 21.76
CA MET A 445 -24.52 5.32 21.72
C MET A 445 -25.12 5.39 23.13
N HIS A 446 -24.61 4.57 24.04
CA HIS A 446 -25.13 4.46 25.40
C HIS A 446 -24.03 4.02 26.37
N VAL A 447 -24.05 4.55 27.58
CA VAL A 447 -23.35 4.04 28.76
C VAL A 447 -24.37 3.85 29.89
N SER A 448 -24.03 3.03 30.89
CA SER A 448 -24.92 2.83 32.04
C SER A 448 -25.37 4.18 32.66
N THR A 449 -26.66 4.27 32.96
CA THR A 449 -27.25 5.43 33.65
C THR A 449 -27.35 5.22 35.17
N THR A 450 -27.01 4.02 35.66
CA THR A 450 -27.04 3.64 37.09
C THR A 450 -25.63 3.26 37.54
N GLY A 451 -25.31 3.57 38.78
CA GLY A 451 -24.01 3.30 39.39
C GLY A 451 -23.69 4.29 40.49
N ASP A 452 -22.62 4.06 41.24
CA ASP A 452 -22.09 4.96 42.24
C ASP A 452 -21.09 5.94 41.58
N ALA A 453 -21.40 7.25 41.62
CA ALA A 453 -20.56 8.29 41.03
C ALA A 453 -19.16 8.43 41.67
N ARG A 454 -18.99 7.89 42.88
CA ARG A 454 -17.70 7.86 43.60
C ARG A 454 -16.76 6.78 43.06
N VAL A 455 -17.27 5.84 42.28
CA VAL A 455 -16.48 4.79 41.62
C VAL A 455 -15.96 5.32 40.28
N ALA A 456 -14.66 5.36 40.12
CA ALA A 456 -14.02 5.99 38.96
C ALA A 456 -14.48 5.41 37.61
N ALA A 457 -14.72 4.11 37.52
CA ALA A 457 -15.14 3.43 36.29
C ALA A 457 -16.67 3.44 36.05
N SER A 458 -17.48 3.92 37.00
CA SER A 458 -18.94 4.03 36.81
C SER A 458 -19.26 4.94 35.61
N TYR A 459 -20.33 4.65 34.91
CA TYR A 459 -20.81 5.41 33.72
C TYR A 459 -19.83 5.43 32.56
N SER A 460 -18.94 4.40 32.44
CA SER A 460 -17.96 4.33 31.38
C SER A 460 -18.03 2.98 30.63
N THR A 461 -17.42 2.98 29.45
CA THR A 461 -17.13 1.78 28.68
C THR A 461 -15.70 1.86 28.13
N VAL A 462 -15.01 0.71 28.07
CA VAL A 462 -13.75 0.58 27.35
C VAL A 462 -14.08 0.36 25.88
N VAL A 463 -13.47 1.10 24.98
CA VAL A 463 -13.70 1.03 23.54
C VAL A 463 -12.51 0.43 22.77
N GLY A 464 -11.37 0.28 23.45
CA GLY A 464 -10.18 -0.37 22.90
C GLY A 464 -9.14 -0.57 23.98
N GLN A 465 -8.36 -1.65 23.88
CA GLN A 465 -7.28 -1.93 24.84
C GLN A 465 -6.17 -2.77 24.21
N ILE A 466 -4.99 -2.69 24.82
CA ILE A 466 -3.92 -3.66 24.66
C ILE A 466 -3.89 -4.46 25.95
N HIS A 467 -3.92 -5.78 25.84
CA HIS A 467 -3.95 -6.69 27.00
C HIS A 467 -2.67 -7.54 26.98
N SER A 468 -2.08 -7.75 28.15
CA SER A 468 -0.99 -8.72 28.29
C SER A 468 -1.57 -10.14 28.16
N GLY A 469 -0.94 -10.98 27.34
CA GLY A 469 -1.30 -12.39 27.20
C GLY A 469 -0.69 -13.28 28.27
N GLU A 470 0.31 -12.77 29.02
CA GLU A 470 1.06 -13.49 30.03
C GLU A 470 1.24 -12.65 31.30
N GLY A 471 1.61 -13.34 32.39
CA GLY A 471 1.93 -12.70 33.65
C GLY A 471 0.74 -12.19 34.42
N HIS A 472 0.69 -10.92 34.75
CA HIS A 472 -0.31 -10.31 35.64
C HIS A 472 -1.63 -9.95 34.98
N GLU A 473 -1.85 -10.33 33.70
CA GLU A 473 -3.07 -10.02 32.94
C GLU A 473 -3.42 -8.50 32.95
N ASN A 474 -2.40 -7.64 32.98
CA ASN A 474 -2.58 -6.18 32.99
C ASN A 474 -2.78 -5.64 31.58
N GLU A 475 -3.36 -4.44 31.53
CA GLU A 475 -3.61 -3.74 30.28
C GLU A 475 -2.73 -2.48 30.19
N PRO A 476 -1.63 -2.55 29.43
CA PRO A 476 -0.76 -1.38 29.24
C PRO A 476 -1.49 -0.19 28.57
N PHE A 477 -2.65 -0.45 27.97
CA PHE A 477 -3.47 0.60 27.41
C PHE A 477 -4.94 0.26 27.47
N LYS A 478 -5.77 1.14 28.01
CA LYS A 478 -7.24 1.12 27.95
C LYS A 478 -7.77 2.48 27.52
N LEU A 479 -8.57 2.52 26.48
CA LEU A 479 -9.27 3.71 26.01
C LEU A 479 -10.72 3.71 26.48
N TYR A 480 -11.11 4.73 27.20
CA TYR A 480 -12.44 4.86 27.81
C TYR A 480 -13.27 5.97 27.19
N TYR A 481 -14.56 5.73 27.14
CA TYR A 481 -15.57 6.79 27.08
C TYR A 481 -16.39 6.77 28.36
N LYS A 482 -16.59 7.93 28.98
CA LYS A 482 -17.37 8.12 30.23
C LYS A 482 -18.33 9.28 30.09
N LYS A 483 -19.59 9.06 30.49
CA LYS A 483 -20.60 10.10 30.48
C LYS A 483 -21.53 9.96 31.69
N PHE A 484 -21.52 10.98 32.59
CA PHE A 484 -22.43 10.98 33.72
C PHE A 484 -23.88 11.19 33.28
N PRO A 485 -24.85 10.61 34.03
CA PRO A 485 -26.26 10.89 33.80
C PRO A 485 -26.57 12.38 33.79
N GLY A 486 -27.42 12.83 32.88
CA GLY A 486 -27.79 14.23 32.71
C GLY A 486 -26.77 15.10 31.94
N HIS A 487 -25.57 14.62 31.66
CA HIS A 487 -24.62 15.36 30.84
C HIS A 487 -24.92 15.19 29.37
N GLU A 488 -24.79 16.24 28.58
CA GLU A 488 -24.92 16.18 27.14
C GLU A 488 -23.67 15.54 26.48
N LYS A 489 -22.48 15.85 27.05
CA LYS A 489 -21.18 15.39 26.53
C LYS A 489 -20.52 14.44 27.52
N GLY A 490 -19.79 13.46 26.98
CA GLY A 490 -18.90 12.60 27.73
C GLY A 490 -17.43 12.98 27.53
N SER A 491 -16.57 12.30 28.26
CA SER A 491 -15.12 12.44 28.22
C SER A 491 -14.49 11.19 27.61
N VAL A 492 -13.46 11.38 26.82
CA VAL A 492 -12.57 10.30 26.33
C VAL A 492 -11.25 10.43 27.07
N PHE A 493 -10.74 9.35 27.59
CA PHE A 493 -9.46 9.29 28.29
C PHE A 493 -8.87 7.90 28.18
N TRP A 494 -7.59 7.76 28.50
CA TRP A 494 -6.92 6.48 28.51
C TRP A 494 -6.15 6.27 29.81
N ASN A 495 -5.95 4.99 30.17
CA ASN A 495 -5.15 4.55 31.29
C ASN A 495 -3.96 3.73 30.82
N TYR A 496 -2.89 3.82 31.57
CA TYR A 496 -1.73 2.95 31.50
C TYR A 496 -1.62 2.19 32.82
N GLU A 497 -1.61 0.86 32.77
CA GLU A 497 -1.41 0.03 33.95
C GLU A 497 0.07 -0.35 34.05
N ILE A 498 0.65 -0.12 35.22
CA ILE A 498 2.06 -0.40 35.50
C ILE A 498 2.14 -1.65 36.37
N ASN A 499 2.84 -2.65 35.90
CA ASN A 499 3.15 -3.82 36.71
C ASN A 499 4.06 -3.45 37.88
N THR A 500 3.71 -3.93 39.06
CA THR A 500 4.58 -3.87 40.23
C THR A 500 5.36 -5.17 40.31
N ALA A 501 6.70 -5.08 40.41
CA ALA A 501 7.54 -6.25 40.49
C ALA A 501 7.13 -7.13 41.70
N GLY A 502 6.81 -8.41 41.44
CA GLY A 502 6.41 -9.38 42.47
C GLY A 502 5.00 -9.27 43.00
N ALA A 503 4.14 -8.47 42.38
CA ALA A 503 2.70 -8.42 42.67
C ALA A 503 1.93 -9.10 41.52
N ASP A 504 1.05 -10.05 41.88
CA ASP A 504 0.08 -10.65 40.96
C ASP A 504 -1.17 -9.77 40.81
#